data_1428e24b9eebe7bab5e85edfe9b1644f
#
_entry.id   1428e24b9eebe7bab5e85edfe9b1644f
#
_cell.length_a   1.000
_cell.length_b   1.000
_cell.length_c   1.000
_cell.angle_alpha   90.00
_cell.angle_beta   90.00
_cell.angle_gamma   90.00
#
_symmetry.space_group_name_H-M   'P 1'
#
loop_
_entity.id
_entity.type
_entity.pdbx_description
1 polymer ?
#
loop_
_entity_poly.entity_id
_entity_poly.type
_entity_poly.pdbx_seq_one_letter_code
_entity_poly.pdbx_strand_id
1 'polypeptide(L)'
;MESLNPQKKIKKRFFSSVKECNWLNEQGKQGYRLLYREENSYTFEQTEGVWHYSVEWLDCSPDSEEGSAVIDSRESEGATLATTYSLWAYFVAEKPLVLSETAQKRNAIRYRNTAFIFFALDFIASLLIAYQFAIRSFLEKQSLFLEAPEYEAGENIVVNLAKRIVYGGEVLLYRYTNLFKDWFGDTKATMALSILIPLAIIFAVLGAFWLNEWLKNRPETNSQEGMKNVGKRS
;
A
#
# COMPACT_ATOMS: atom_id res chain seq x y z
N MET A 1 -39.99 -25.04 -13.57
CA MET A 1 -38.57 -25.38 -13.87
C MET A 1 -37.89 -24.05 -14.17
N GLU A 2 -37.19 -23.47 -13.21
CA GLU A 2 -36.33 -22.32 -13.49
C GLU A 2 -35.20 -22.81 -14.39
N SER A 3 -35.13 -22.28 -15.59
CA SER A 3 -34.00 -22.52 -16.47
C SER A 3 -32.78 -21.87 -15.82
N LEU A 4 -31.93 -22.66 -15.19
CA LEU A 4 -30.65 -22.19 -14.66
C LEU A 4 -29.86 -21.61 -15.85
N ASN A 5 -29.74 -20.29 -15.86
CA ASN A 5 -28.88 -19.62 -16.83
C ASN A 5 -27.46 -20.18 -16.76
N PRO A 6 -26.79 -20.41 -17.88
CA PRO A 6 -25.44 -20.95 -17.87
C PRO A 6 -24.48 -20.08 -17.09
N GLN A 7 -23.84 -20.67 -16.10
CA GLN A 7 -22.85 -19.99 -15.29
C GLN A 7 -21.46 -20.11 -15.91
N LYS A 8 -20.70 -19.02 -15.85
CA LYS A 8 -19.31 -18.95 -16.33
C LYS A 8 -18.39 -18.53 -15.19
N LYS A 9 -17.38 -19.35 -14.88
CA LYS A 9 -16.36 -19.05 -13.88
C LYS A 9 -15.07 -18.64 -14.58
N ILE A 10 -14.54 -17.43 -14.26
CA ILE A 10 -13.30 -16.88 -14.81
C ILE A 10 -12.32 -16.61 -13.68
N LYS A 11 -11.09 -17.14 -13.81
CA LYS A 11 -9.98 -16.82 -12.90
C LYS A 11 -9.18 -15.67 -13.46
N LYS A 12 -9.11 -14.56 -12.71
CA LYS A 12 -8.33 -13.38 -13.10
C LYS A 12 -7.92 -12.60 -11.87
N ARG A 13 -6.69 -12.08 -11.86
CA ARG A 13 -6.15 -11.30 -10.75
C ARG A 13 -5.97 -9.85 -11.15
N PHE A 14 -6.43 -8.95 -10.29
CA PHE A 14 -6.28 -7.51 -10.46
C PHE A 14 -5.59 -6.91 -9.24
N PHE A 15 -4.71 -5.93 -9.48
CA PHE A 15 -4.08 -5.11 -8.45
C PHE A 15 -4.68 -3.69 -8.39
N SER A 16 -5.51 -3.34 -9.36
CA SER A 16 -6.17 -2.04 -9.48
C SER A 16 -7.67 -2.23 -9.62
N SER A 17 -8.45 -1.60 -8.76
CA SER A 17 -9.92 -1.62 -8.81
C SER A 17 -10.45 -1.01 -10.10
N VAL A 18 -9.75 0.00 -10.67
CA VAL A 18 -10.14 0.60 -11.94
C VAL A 18 -10.01 -0.40 -13.09
N LYS A 19 -8.89 -1.14 -13.15
CA LYS A 19 -8.71 -2.17 -14.19
C LYS A 19 -9.70 -3.32 -14.01
N GLU A 20 -9.99 -3.69 -12.77
CA GLU A 20 -11.00 -4.69 -12.44
C GLU A 20 -12.39 -4.24 -12.86
N CYS A 21 -12.79 -3.02 -12.50
CA CYS A 21 -14.07 -2.42 -12.86
C CYS A 21 -14.24 -2.31 -14.38
N ASN A 22 -13.22 -1.86 -15.11
CA ASN A 22 -13.24 -1.78 -16.57
C ASN A 22 -13.43 -3.17 -17.20
N TRP A 23 -12.72 -4.19 -16.71
CA TRP A 23 -12.87 -5.55 -17.18
C TRP A 23 -14.26 -6.11 -16.86
N LEU A 24 -14.81 -5.86 -15.67
CA LEU A 24 -16.19 -6.24 -15.33
C LEU A 24 -17.20 -5.59 -16.27
N ASN A 25 -17.02 -4.30 -16.58
CA ASN A 25 -17.87 -3.61 -17.56
C ASN A 25 -17.78 -4.21 -18.96
N GLU A 26 -16.60 -4.70 -19.38
CA GLU A 26 -16.47 -5.44 -20.64
C GLU A 26 -17.24 -6.77 -20.60
N GLN A 27 -17.23 -7.48 -19.46
CA GLN A 27 -18.05 -8.69 -19.30
C GLN A 27 -19.55 -8.35 -19.29
N GLY A 28 -19.94 -7.25 -18.61
CA GLY A 28 -21.32 -6.78 -18.57
C GLY A 28 -21.90 -6.41 -19.94
N LYS A 29 -21.09 -5.82 -20.82
CA LYS A 29 -21.47 -5.55 -22.22
C LYS A 29 -21.77 -6.82 -23.01
N GLN A 30 -21.20 -7.96 -22.61
CA GLN A 30 -21.43 -9.28 -23.21
C GLN A 30 -22.62 -10.02 -22.58
N GLY A 31 -23.37 -9.36 -21.67
CA GLY A 31 -24.52 -9.96 -20.98
C GLY A 31 -24.15 -10.79 -19.76
N TYR A 32 -22.90 -10.71 -19.27
CA TYR A 32 -22.50 -11.42 -18.07
C TYR A 32 -22.78 -10.60 -16.82
N ARG A 33 -23.68 -11.11 -15.94
CA ARG A 33 -24.00 -10.55 -14.65
C ARG A 33 -23.20 -11.26 -13.56
N LEU A 34 -22.42 -10.52 -12.77
CA LEU A 34 -21.63 -11.06 -11.67
C LEU A 34 -22.56 -11.56 -10.55
N LEU A 35 -22.39 -12.82 -10.15
CA LEU A 35 -23.09 -13.42 -9.03
C LEU A 35 -22.26 -13.33 -7.75
N TYR A 36 -21.01 -13.77 -7.84
CA TYR A 36 -20.10 -13.71 -6.69
C TYR A 36 -18.62 -13.72 -7.11
N ARG A 37 -17.77 -13.28 -6.21
CA ARG A 37 -16.32 -13.29 -6.32
C ARG A 37 -15.70 -14.05 -5.14
N GLU A 38 -14.75 -14.93 -5.44
CA GLU A 38 -13.92 -15.65 -4.48
C GLU A 38 -12.45 -15.48 -4.86
N GLU A 39 -11.62 -14.87 -3.99
CA GLU A 39 -10.21 -14.61 -4.26
C GLU A 39 -9.94 -14.02 -5.66
N ASN A 40 -9.47 -14.86 -6.58
CA ASN A 40 -9.16 -14.51 -7.98
C ASN A 40 -10.19 -15.09 -8.97
N SER A 41 -11.35 -15.51 -8.51
CA SER A 41 -12.37 -16.18 -9.30
C SER A 41 -13.67 -15.39 -9.31
N TYR A 42 -14.23 -15.18 -10.48
CA TYR A 42 -15.47 -14.46 -10.71
C TYR A 42 -16.47 -15.41 -11.35
N THR A 43 -17.65 -15.52 -10.77
CA THR A 43 -18.75 -16.32 -11.29
C THR A 43 -19.83 -15.42 -11.83
N PHE A 44 -20.19 -15.63 -13.07
CA PHE A 44 -21.18 -14.86 -13.80
C PHE A 44 -22.33 -15.77 -14.22
N GLU A 45 -23.50 -15.17 -14.36
CA GLU A 45 -24.62 -15.73 -15.13
C GLU A 45 -24.73 -15.04 -16.48
N GLN A 46 -25.15 -15.76 -17.50
CA GLN A 46 -25.45 -15.21 -18.81
C GLN A 46 -26.88 -14.65 -18.79
N THR A 47 -27.04 -13.40 -19.17
CA THR A 47 -28.34 -12.72 -19.27
C THR A 47 -28.46 -12.00 -20.62
N GLU A 48 -29.64 -11.54 -20.96
CA GLU A 48 -29.86 -10.76 -22.19
C GLU A 48 -29.56 -9.26 -22.00
N GLY A 49 -29.33 -8.81 -20.73
CA GLY A 49 -29.08 -7.40 -20.40
C GLY A 49 -27.64 -6.97 -20.57
N VAL A 50 -27.43 -5.66 -20.62
CA VAL A 50 -26.12 -5.01 -20.49
C VAL A 50 -25.94 -4.58 -19.06
N TRP A 51 -24.83 -4.94 -18.44
CA TRP A 51 -24.55 -4.67 -17.03
C TRP A 51 -23.40 -3.71 -16.87
N HIS A 52 -23.58 -2.77 -15.96
CA HIS A 52 -22.56 -1.79 -15.56
C HIS A 52 -22.13 -2.06 -14.13
N TYR A 53 -20.82 -1.95 -13.88
CA TYR A 53 -20.22 -2.29 -12.59
C TYR A 53 -19.54 -1.09 -11.94
N SER A 54 -19.60 -1.06 -10.62
CA SER A 54 -18.77 -0.22 -9.77
C SER A 54 -18.07 -1.09 -8.72
N VAL A 55 -16.80 -0.84 -8.46
CA VAL A 55 -15.99 -1.54 -7.47
C VAL A 55 -15.52 -0.52 -6.43
N GLU A 56 -16.03 -0.65 -5.21
CA GLU A 56 -15.86 0.35 -4.16
C GLU A 56 -15.24 -0.24 -2.90
N TRP A 57 -14.28 0.48 -2.34
CA TRP A 57 -13.70 0.17 -1.04
C TRP A 57 -14.60 0.76 0.06
N LEU A 58 -15.08 -0.09 1.00
CA LEU A 58 -16.00 0.33 2.06
C LEU A 58 -15.30 1.00 3.25
N ASP A 59 -14.02 0.69 3.48
CA ASP A 59 -13.23 1.13 4.63
C ASP A 59 -13.67 0.54 5.99
N CYS A 60 -14.74 -0.24 6.00
CA CYS A 60 -15.32 -0.94 7.14
C CYS A 60 -15.88 -2.28 6.70
N SER A 61 -16.26 -3.14 7.66
CA SER A 61 -16.93 -4.41 7.32
C SER A 61 -18.24 -4.15 6.59
N PRO A 62 -18.54 -4.91 5.50
CA PRO A 62 -19.84 -4.83 4.84
C PRO A 62 -21.02 -5.07 5.80
N ASP A 63 -20.83 -5.90 6.83
CA ASP A 63 -21.84 -6.26 7.83
C ASP A 63 -21.90 -5.26 8.99
N SER A 64 -21.06 -4.23 9.03
CA SER A 64 -21.14 -3.16 10.02
C SER A 64 -22.26 -2.17 9.67
N GLU A 65 -22.70 -1.41 10.65
CA GLU A 65 -23.72 -0.36 10.46
C GLU A 65 -23.28 0.66 9.40
N GLU A 66 -22.00 1.06 9.44
CA GLU A 66 -21.43 2.00 8.47
C GLU A 66 -21.32 1.36 7.07
N GLY A 67 -20.93 0.09 6.97
CA GLY A 67 -20.85 -0.65 5.72
C GLY A 67 -22.21 -0.83 5.07
N SER A 68 -23.21 -1.27 5.85
CA SER A 68 -24.59 -1.38 5.40
C SER A 68 -25.15 -0.04 4.92
N ALA A 69 -24.91 1.05 5.65
CA ALA A 69 -25.37 2.38 5.25
C ALA A 69 -24.78 2.83 3.90
N VAL A 70 -23.51 2.47 3.61
CA VAL A 70 -22.92 2.75 2.30
C VAL A 70 -23.58 1.91 1.21
N ILE A 71 -23.86 0.63 1.48
CA ILE A 71 -24.52 -0.29 0.54
C ILE A 71 -25.93 0.22 0.25
N ASP A 72 -26.73 0.51 1.29
CA ASP A 72 -28.09 1.02 1.18
C ASP A 72 -28.15 2.34 0.40
N SER A 73 -27.18 3.23 0.63
CA SER A 73 -27.06 4.47 -0.14
C SER A 73 -26.87 4.20 -1.63
N ARG A 74 -26.02 3.23 -2.00
CA ARG A 74 -25.80 2.88 -3.40
C ARG A 74 -27.01 2.16 -4.02
N GLU A 75 -27.72 1.35 -3.23
CA GLU A 75 -28.95 0.69 -3.69
C GLU A 75 -30.06 1.70 -3.92
N SER A 76 -30.15 2.76 -3.10
CA SER A 76 -31.11 3.86 -3.32
C SER A 76 -30.81 4.66 -4.60
N GLU A 77 -29.59 4.64 -5.11
CA GLU A 77 -29.19 5.23 -6.40
C GLU A 77 -29.47 4.30 -7.60
N GLY A 78 -30.02 3.10 -7.35
CA GLY A 78 -30.40 2.13 -8.38
C GLY A 78 -29.31 1.12 -8.73
N ALA A 79 -28.25 1.04 -7.92
CA ALA A 79 -27.29 -0.05 -7.99
C ALA A 79 -27.81 -1.24 -7.18
N THR A 80 -27.35 -2.45 -7.49
CA THR A 80 -27.60 -3.65 -6.68
C THR A 80 -26.27 -4.21 -6.23
N LEU A 81 -26.14 -4.59 -4.96
CA LEU A 81 -24.96 -5.28 -4.47
C LEU A 81 -24.91 -6.69 -5.07
N ALA A 82 -23.96 -6.95 -5.95
CA ALA A 82 -23.73 -8.29 -6.51
C ALA A 82 -23.03 -9.20 -5.50
N THR A 83 -21.96 -8.71 -4.89
CA THR A 83 -21.17 -9.46 -3.91
C THR A 83 -20.22 -8.54 -3.16
N THR A 84 -19.68 -9.03 -2.05
CA THR A 84 -18.55 -8.42 -1.34
C THR A 84 -17.36 -9.38 -1.34
N TYR A 85 -16.16 -8.83 -1.33
CA TYR A 85 -14.92 -9.59 -1.11
C TYR A 85 -13.98 -8.80 -0.23
N SER A 86 -13.70 -9.29 0.98
CA SER A 86 -13.02 -8.52 2.03
C SER A 86 -13.79 -7.21 2.27
N LEU A 87 -13.15 -6.06 2.12
CA LEU A 87 -13.77 -4.73 2.26
C LEU A 87 -14.16 -4.11 0.89
N TRP A 88 -14.20 -4.89 -0.18
CA TRP A 88 -14.65 -4.46 -1.49
C TRP A 88 -16.10 -4.83 -1.71
N ALA A 89 -16.90 -3.85 -2.13
CA ALA A 89 -18.26 -4.05 -2.62
C ALA A 89 -18.29 -3.97 -4.15
N TYR A 90 -19.02 -4.88 -4.75
CA TYR A 90 -19.24 -4.98 -6.20
C TYR A 90 -20.69 -4.67 -6.48
N PHE A 91 -20.92 -3.50 -7.07
CA PHE A 91 -22.26 -3.07 -7.46
C PHE A 91 -22.50 -3.33 -8.95
N VAL A 92 -23.73 -3.65 -9.29
CA VAL A 92 -24.18 -3.88 -10.65
C VAL A 92 -25.48 -3.11 -10.91
N ALA A 93 -25.64 -2.57 -12.10
CA ALA A 93 -26.86 -1.92 -12.55
C ALA A 93 -27.03 -2.06 -14.07
N GLU A 94 -28.27 -1.87 -14.55
CA GLU A 94 -28.56 -1.78 -16.00
C GLU A 94 -28.13 -0.43 -16.60
N LYS A 95 -28.00 0.60 -15.76
CA LYS A 95 -27.55 1.93 -16.17
C LYS A 95 -26.10 2.16 -15.77
N PRO A 96 -25.36 3.00 -16.50
CA PRO A 96 -23.99 3.35 -16.12
C PRO A 96 -23.89 3.86 -14.68
N LEU A 97 -23.06 3.20 -13.89
CA LEU A 97 -22.78 3.58 -12.50
C LEU A 97 -21.62 4.59 -12.47
N VAL A 98 -21.87 5.75 -11.92
CA VAL A 98 -20.84 6.74 -11.65
C VAL A 98 -20.33 6.55 -10.21
N LEU A 99 -19.02 6.47 -10.05
CA LEU A 99 -18.41 6.39 -8.73
C LEU A 99 -18.69 7.69 -7.97
N SER A 100 -19.28 7.61 -6.79
CA SER A 100 -19.50 8.81 -5.98
C SER A 100 -18.16 9.44 -5.57
N GLU A 101 -18.13 10.75 -5.34
CA GLU A 101 -16.90 11.43 -4.89
C GLU A 101 -16.35 10.83 -3.59
N THR A 102 -17.25 10.42 -2.69
CA THR A 102 -16.90 9.76 -1.43
C THR A 102 -16.25 8.40 -1.66
N ALA A 103 -16.81 7.58 -2.56
CA ALA A 103 -16.24 6.29 -2.91
C ALA A 103 -14.86 6.45 -3.60
N GLN A 104 -14.73 7.43 -4.47
CA GLN A 104 -13.47 7.77 -5.12
C GLN A 104 -12.40 8.18 -4.09
N LYS A 105 -12.77 9.01 -3.11
CA LYS A 105 -11.88 9.40 -2.00
C LYS A 105 -11.46 8.18 -1.17
N ARG A 106 -12.39 7.28 -0.80
CA ARG A 106 -12.07 6.05 -0.05
C ARG A 106 -11.09 5.16 -0.83
N ASN A 107 -11.35 4.92 -2.10
CA ASN A 107 -10.45 4.15 -2.97
C ASN A 107 -9.05 4.80 -3.04
N ALA A 108 -8.98 6.12 -3.18
CA ALA A 108 -7.71 6.85 -3.23
C ALA A 108 -6.93 6.76 -1.90
N ILE A 109 -7.61 6.92 -0.76
CA ILE A 109 -6.98 6.80 0.57
C ILE A 109 -6.36 5.42 0.75
N ARG A 110 -7.04 4.35 0.35
CA ARG A 110 -6.51 3.00 0.42
C ARG A 110 -5.20 2.85 -0.36
N TYR A 111 -5.16 3.33 -1.61
CA TYR A 111 -3.95 3.26 -2.43
C TYR A 111 -2.79 4.06 -1.82
N ARG A 112 -3.10 5.27 -1.30
CA ARG A 112 -2.12 6.10 -0.59
C ARG A 112 -1.55 5.38 0.64
N ASN A 113 -2.40 4.82 1.48
CA ASN A 113 -1.98 4.14 2.69
C ASN A 113 -1.14 2.90 2.37
N THR A 114 -1.51 2.14 1.34
CA THR A 114 -0.71 0.99 0.87
C THR A 114 0.65 1.44 0.36
N ALA A 115 0.73 2.51 -0.43
CA ALA A 115 1.99 3.09 -0.90
C ALA A 115 2.88 3.51 0.27
N PHE A 116 2.30 4.18 1.28
CA PHE A 116 3.02 4.62 2.47
C PHE A 116 3.61 3.43 3.25
N ILE A 117 2.88 2.34 3.41
CA ILE A 117 3.39 1.12 4.07
C ILE A 117 4.60 0.57 3.32
N PHE A 118 4.56 0.47 1.98
CA PHE A 118 5.70 -0.03 1.21
C PHE A 118 6.90 0.90 1.28
N PHE A 119 6.71 2.22 1.24
CA PHE A 119 7.81 3.18 1.41
C PHE A 119 8.39 3.15 2.83
N ALA A 120 7.57 2.95 3.86
CA ALA A 120 8.06 2.77 5.22
C ALA A 120 8.91 1.49 5.36
N LEU A 121 8.48 0.38 4.75
CA LEU A 121 9.25 -0.86 4.71
C LEU A 121 10.56 -0.71 3.92
N ASP A 122 10.53 -0.01 2.80
CA ASP A 122 11.72 0.34 2.01
C ASP A 122 12.70 1.18 2.82
N PHE A 123 12.20 2.20 3.52
CA PHE A 123 13.01 3.05 4.40
C PHE A 123 13.68 2.25 5.51
N ILE A 124 12.94 1.34 6.17
CA ILE A 124 13.50 0.46 7.21
C ILE A 124 14.57 -0.46 6.61
N ALA A 125 14.30 -1.09 5.45
CA ALA A 125 15.28 -1.94 4.78
C ALA A 125 16.55 -1.15 4.40
N SER A 126 16.39 0.07 3.90
CA SER A 126 17.50 0.97 3.54
C SER A 126 18.32 1.39 4.76
N LEU A 127 17.68 1.67 5.89
CA LEU A 127 18.38 1.95 7.16
C LEU A 127 19.20 0.74 7.63
N LEU A 128 18.63 -0.48 7.53
CA LEU A 128 19.35 -1.70 7.89
C LEU A 128 20.56 -1.93 6.98
N ILE A 129 20.44 -1.66 5.69
CA ILE A 129 21.54 -1.73 4.73
C ILE A 129 22.61 -0.69 5.08
N ALA A 130 22.23 0.56 5.28
CA ALA A 130 23.15 1.64 5.63
C ALA A 130 23.87 1.36 6.96
N TYR A 131 23.16 0.84 7.94
CA TYR A 131 23.72 0.38 9.20
C TYR A 131 24.78 -0.70 9.02
N GLN A 132 24.53 -1.71 8.20
CA GLN A 132 25.51 -2.76 7.90
C GLN A 132 26.79 -2.21 7.24
N PHE A 133 26.63 -1.26 6.30
CA PHE A 133 27.79 -0.61 5.67
C PHE A 133 28.58 0.29 6.62
N ALA A 134 27.85 1.10 7.41
CA ALA A 134 28.48 2.00 8.36
C ALA A 134 29.27 1.23 9.42
N ILE A 135 28.72 0.15 9.96
CA ILE A 135 29.38 -0.68 10.96
C ILE A 135 30.62 -1.37 10.36
N ARG A 136 30.52 -1.94 9.16
CA ARG A 136 31.70 -2.53 8.51
C ARG A 136 32.82 -1.51 8.33
N SER A 137 32.50 -0.34 7.78
CA SER A 137 33.46 0.74 7.59
C SER A 137 34.07 1.24 8.90
N PHE A 138 33.28 1.27 9.97
CA PHE A 138 33.70 1.71 11.30
C PHE A 138 34.59 0.63 11.97
N LEU A 139 34.23 -0.65 11.90
CA LEU A 139 35.01 -1.74 12.48
C LEU A 139 36.32 -1.99 11.75
N GLU A 140 36.37 -1.84 10.42
CA GLU A 140 37.61 -1.92 9.65
C GLU A 140 38.59 -0.81 10.05
N LYS A 141 38.10 0.37 10.44
CA LYS A 141 38.93 1.47 10.93
C LYS A 141 39.29 1.35 12.40
N GLN A 142 38.46 0.69 13.22
CA GLN A 142 38.59 0.60 14.69
C GLN A 142 39.11 -0.74 15.20
N SER A 143 39.58 -1.65 14.34
CA SER A 143 40.32 -2.83 14.86
C SER A 143 41.51 -2.42 15.73
N LEU A 144 41.76 -1.14 15.88
CA LEU A 144 42.90 -0.58 16.55
C LEU A 144 42.66 0.08 17.94
N PHE A 145 41.53 0.70 18.23
CA PHE A 145 41.49 1.52 19.48
C PHE A 145 40.08 1.75 20.03
N LEU A 146 39.60 0.87 20.90
CA LEU A 146 38.66 1.25 21.95
C LEU A 146 39.47 1.64 23.21
N GLU A 147 40.28 2.68 23.12
CA GLU A 147 40.87 3.29 24.29
C GLU A 147 39.82 4.12 25.02
N ALA A 148 39.64 3.85 26.30
CA ALA A 148 38.75 4.67 27.12
C ALA A 148 39.23 6.13 27.07
N PRO A 149 38.32 7.11 26.88
CA PRO A 149 38.73 8.50 26.80
C PRO A 149 39.44 8.92 28.09
N GLU A 150 40.62 9.51 27.97
CA GLU A 150 41.29 10.13 29.08
C GLU A 150 40.48 11.34 29.58
N TYR A 151 40.21 11.36 30.87
CA TYR A 151 39.51 12.44 31.54
C TYR A 151 40.52 13.33 32.20
N GLU A 152 40.68 14.56 31.74
CA GLU A 152 41.54 15.52 32.35
C GLU A 152 40.88 16.15 33.59
N ALA A 153 41.61 16.20 34.70
CA ALA A 153 41.13 16.87 35.91
C ALA A 153 41.01 18.39 35.66
N GLY A 154 39.79 18.91 35.67
CA GLY A 154 39.47 20.31 35.36
C GLY A 154 38.73 20.54 34.05
N GLU A 155 38.49 19.54 33.27
CA GLU A 155 37.71 19.64 32.06
C GLU A 155 36.21 19.93 32.35
N ASN A 156 35.57 20.70 31.46
CA ASN A 156 34.17 21.09 31.64
C ASN A 156 33.28 19.84 31.74
N ILE A 157 32.38 19.84 32.73
CA ILE A 157 31.43 18.75 32.99
C ILE A 157 30.62 18.33 31.75
N VAL A 158 30.25 19.29 30.88
CA VAL A 158 29.51 19.05 29.66
C VAL A 158 30.35 18.28 28.64
N VAL A 159 31.65 18.61 28.54
CA VAL A 159 32.58 17.92 27.62
C VAL A 159 32.85 16.51 28.13
N ASN A 160 33.05 16.31 29.42
CA ASN A 160 33.18 14.96 29.99
C ASN A 160 31.93 14.11 29.83
N LEU A 161 30.75 14.70 29.98
CA LEU A 161 29.48 14.00 29.73
C LEU A 161 29.33 13.61 28.25
N ALA A 162 29.67 14.51 27.34
CA ALA A 162 29.67 14.23 25.91
C ALA A 162 30.63 13.10 25.54
N LYS A 163 31.88 13.12 26.06
CA LYS A 163 32.85 12.04 25.88
C LYS A 163 32.30 10.67 26.38
N ARG A 164 31.63 10.66 27.54
CA ARG A 164 31.00 9.45 28.10
C ARG A 164 29.85 8.93 27.26
N ILE A 165 29.01 9.80 26.73
CA ILE A 165 27.88 9.43 25.87
C ILE A 165 28.40 8.84 24.57
N VAL A 166 29.39 9.49 23.95
CA VAL A 166 30.01 9.01 22.71
C VAL A 166 30.68 7.65 22.92
N TYR A 167 31.54 7.56 23.93
CA TYR A 167 32.21 6.29 24.25
C TYR A 167 31.25 5.18 24.66
N GLY A 168 30.23 5.48 25.45
CA GLY A 168 29.17 4.52 25.81
C GLY A 168 28.38 4.06 24.59
N GLY A 169 28.10 4.96 23.64
CA GLY A 169 27.48 4.65 22.36
C GLY A 169 28.37 3.74 21.50
N GLU A 170 29.66 4.04 21.42
CA GLU A 170 30.67 3.22 20.71
C GLU A 170 30.81 1.82 21.29
N VAL A 171 30.88 1.70 22.63
CA VAL A 171 30.94 0.37 23.29
C VAL A 171 29.67 -0.41 23.09
N LEU A 172 28.50 0.23 23.15
CA LEU A 172 27.21 -0.41 22.87
C LEU A 172 27.18 -0.90 21.40
N LEU A 173 27.58 -0.04 20.49
CA LEU A 173 27.63 -0.35 19.06
C LEU A 173 28.56 -1.52 18.79
N TYR A 174 29.76 -1.51 19.38
CA TYR A 174 30.76 -2.59 19.26
C TYR A 174 30.25 -3.92 19.82
N ARG A 175 29.63 -3.92 21.01
CA ARG A 175 29.01 -5.11 21.61
C ARG A 175 27.88 -5.65 20.74
N TYR A 176 27.01 -4.76 20.23
CA TYR A 176 25.90 -5.15 19.36
C TYR A 176 26.38 -5.76 18.06
N THR A 177 27.48 -5.21 17.53
CA THR A 177 28.07 -5.67 16.26
C THR A 177 28.78 -7.02 16.41
N ASN A 178 29.49 -7.21 17.51
CA ASN A 178 30.10 -8.50 17.81
C ASN A 178 29.04 -9.58 18.06
N LEU A 179 27.96 -9.25 18.76
CA LEU A 179 26.81 -10.16 18.90
C LEU A 179 26.20 -10.53 17.55
N PHE A 180 26.13 -9.57 16.62
CA PHE A 180 25.63 -9.81 15.26
C PHE A 180 26.63 -10.60 14.42
N LYS A 181 27.93 -10.33 14.58
CA LYS A 181 29.02 -11.07 13.91
C LYS A 181 29.11 -12.50 14.42
N ASP A 182 28.98 -12.71 15.73
CA ASP A 182 28.95 -14.03 16.35
C ASP A 182 27.69 -14.80 15.97
N TRP A 183 26.54 -14.11 15.81
CA TRP A 183 25.27 -14.71 15.42
C TRP A 183 25.22 -15.07 13.93
N PHE A 184 25.77 -14.22 13.06
CA PHE A 184 25.60 -14.35 11.60
C PHE A 184 26.90 -14.70 10.86
N GLY A 185 28.09 -14.48 11.43
CA GLY A 185 29.38 -14.65 10.75
C GLY A 185 29.54 -13.73 9.52
N ASP A 186 30.73 -13.57 8.99
CA ASP A 186 30.99 -12.71 7.81
C ASP A 186 30.23 -13.18 6.55
N THR A 187 30.09 -14.49 6.36
CA THR A 187 29.30 -15.10 5.28
C THR A 187 27.80 -14.80 5.42
N LYS A 188 27.27 -14.77 6.63
CA LYS A 188 25.86 -14.52 6.88
C LYS A 188 25.50 -13.05 6.75
N ALA A 189 26.41 -12.11 7.06
CA ALA A 189 26.21 -10.69 6.80
C ALA A 189 26.11 -10.40 5.28
N THR A 190 26.93 -11.08 4.47
CA THR A 190 26.87 -10.99 3.01
C THR A 190 25.57 -11.61 2.48
N MET A 191 25.11 -12.72 3.04
CA MET A 191 23.80 -13.31 2.72
C MET A 191 22.65 -12.39 3.13
N ALA A 192 22.70 -11.76 4.31
CA ALA A 192 21.68 -10.82 4.74
C ALA A 192 21.56 -9.62 3.78
N LEU A 193 22.68 -9.05 3.33
CA LEU A 193 22.69 -7.98 2.32
C LEU A 193 22.15 -8.44 0.98
N SER A 194 22.47 -9.65 0.54
CA SER A 194 21.96 -10.22 -0.71
C SER A 194 20.44 -10.41 -0.73
N ILE A 195 19.81 -10.49 0.44
CA ILE A 195 18.35 -10.54 0.60
C ILE A 195 17.75 -9.13 0.79
N LEU A 196 18.38 -8.29 1.62
CA LEU A 196 17.84 -6.96 1.95
C LEU A 196 17.83 -6.02 0.75
N ILE A 197 18.84 -6.05 -0.11
CA ILE A 197 18.92 -5.19 -1.29
C ILE A 197 17.78 -5.48 -2.28
N PRO A 198 17.56 -6.73 -2.74
CA PRO A 198 16.42 -7.04 -3.59
C PRO A 198 15.07 -6.71 -2.92
N LEU A 199 14.96 -6.93 -1.61
CA LEU A 199 13.73 -6.64 -0.85
C LEU A 199 13.43 -5.13 -0.83
N ALA A 200 14.44 -4.29 -0.60
CA ALA A 200 14.29 -2.83 -0.68
C ALA A 200 13.85 -2.41 -2.09
N ILE A 201 14.48 -2.92 -3.13
CA ILE A 201 14.09 -2.63 -4.52
C ILE A 201 12.62 -3.02 -4.77
N ILE A 202 12.20 -4.20 -4.30
CA ILE A 202 10.82 -4.68 -4.44
C ILE A 202 9.86 -3.72 -3.73
N PHE A 203 10.16 -3.30 -2.51
CA PHE A 203 9.31 -2.38 -1.76
C PHE A 203 9.21 -1.00 -2.42
N ALA A 204 10.32 -0.46 -2.92
CA ALA A 204 10.32 0.78 -3.66
C ALA A 204 9.45 0.72 -4.92
N VAL A 205 9.58 -0.36 -5.70
CA VAL A 205 8.77 -0.60 -6.91
C VAL A 205 7.29 -0.74 -6.56
N LEU A 206 6.95 -1.50 -5.53
CA LEU A 206 5.56 -1.65 -5.08
C LEU A 206 5.00 -0.33 -4.53
N GLY A 207 5.78 0.41 -3.76
CA GLY A 207 5.41 1.74 -3.29
C GLY A 207 5.11 2.71 -4.44
N ALA A 208 5.99 2.76 -5.44
CA ALA A 208 5.81 3.58 -6.64
C ALA A 208 4.56 3.16 -7.45
N PHE A 209 4.32 1.85 -7.58
CA PHE A 209 3.11 1.33 -8.23
C PHE A 209 1.84 1.83 -7.53
N TRP A 210 1.74 1.69 -6.22
CA TRP A 210 0.57 2.10 -5.44
C TRP A 210 0.41 3.62 -5.40
N LEU A 211 1.50 4.37 -5.37
CA LEU A 211 1.49 5.83 -5.49
C LEU A 211 0.90 6.28 -6.84
N ASN A 212 1.30 5.62 -7.93
CA ASN A 212 0.76 5.90 -9.25
C ASN A 212 -0.75 5.57 -9.34
N GLU A 213 -1.21 4.46 -8.74
CA GLU A 213 -2.63 4.14 -8.67
C GLU A 213 -3.39 5.18 -7.82
N TRP A 214 -2.82 5.67 -6.73
CA TRP A 214 -3.40 6.77 -5.96
C TRP A 214 -3.52 8.06 -6.78
N LEU A 215 -2.48 8.46 -7.50
CA LEU A 215 -2.49 9.65 -8.34
C LEU A 215 -3.58 9.61 -9.42
N LYS A 216 -3.84 8.42 -9.98
CA LYS A 216 -4.91 8.21 -10.98
C LYS A 216 -6.32 8.23 -10.38
N ASN A 217 -6.46 7.84 -9.13
CA ASN A 217 -7.76 7.69 -8.46
C ASN A 217 -8.10 8.88 -7.54
N ARG A 218 -7.19 9.87 -7.38
CA ARG A 218 -7.52 11.05 -6.59
C ARG A 218 -8.61 11.85 -7.30
N PRO A 219 -9.64 12.37 -6.56
CA PRO A 219 -10.63 13.26 -7.14
C PRO A 219 -9.90 14.50 -7.68
N GLU A 220 -10.20 14.86 -8.92
CA GLU A 220 -9.72 16.13 -9.48
C GLU A 220 -10.25 17.26 -8.62
N THR A 221 -9.35 17.99 -7.99
CA THR A 221 -9.72 19.23 -7.30
C THR A 221 -10.10 20.20 -8.40
N ASN A 222 -11.39 20.46 -8.56
CA ASN A 222 -11.99 21.45 -9.47
C ASN A 222 -11.57 22.91 -9.17
N SER A 223 -10.30 23.11 -8.79
CA SER A 223 -9.75 24.43 -8.49
C SER A 223 -9.39 25.24 -9.75
N GLN A 224 -9.49 24.66 -10.95
CA GLN A 224 -9.16 25.37 -12.17
C GLN A 224 -10.33 25.79 -13.06
N GLU A 225 -11.54 25.23 -12.88
CA GLU A 225 -12.70 25.69 -13.67
C GLU A 225 -13.31 27.00 -13.17
N GLY A 226 -13.16 27.34 -11.89
CA GLY A 226 -13.62 28.60 -11.34
C GLY A 226 -12.89 29.83 -11.89
N MET A 227 -11.62 29.72 -12.29
CA MET A 227 -10.85 30.86 -12.82
C MET A 227 -11.03 31.10 -14.31
N LYS A 228 -11.45 30.13 -15.11
CA LYS A 228 -11.68 30.32 -16.54
C LYS A 228 -13.00 31.02 -16.89
N ASN A 229 -13.97 30.98 -15.98
CA ASN A 229 -15.29 31.57 -16.23
C ASN A 229 -15.42 33.03 -15.74
N VAL A 230 -14.48 33.54 -14.93
CA VAL A 230 -14.49 34.95 -14.49
C VAL A 230 -13.87 35.88 -15.53
N GLY A 231 -13.03 35.38 -16.43
CA GLY A 231 -12.36 36.19 -17.48
C GLY A 231 -13.13 36.36 -18.79
N LYS A 232 -14.37 35.88 -18.92
CA LYS A 232 -15.20 36.00 -20.13
C LYS A 232 -16.42 36.91 -19.97
N ARG A 233 -16.50 37.67 -18.88
CA ARG A 233 -17.58 38.68 -18.65
C ARG A 233 -16.92 40.04 -18.34
N SER A 234 -16.20 40.57 -19.28
CA SER A 234 -15.83 41.99 -19.34
C SER A 234 -15.76 42.39 -20.79
#